data_27de1c2a2e93e282b850bea3c0598ed4
#
_entry.id   27de1c2a2e93e282b850bea3c0598ed4
#
_cell.length_a   1.000
_cell.length_b   1.000
_cell.length_c   1.000
_cell.angle_alpha   90.00
_cell.angle_beta   90.00
_cell.angle_gamma   90.00
#
_symmetry.space_group_name_H-M   'P 1'
#
loop_
_entity.id
_entity.type
_entity.pdbx_description
1 polymer ?
#
loop_
_entity_poly.entity_id
_entity_poly.type
_entity_poly.pdbx_seq_one_letter_code
_entity_poly.pdbx_strand_id
1 'polypeptide(L)'
;VATTRKANLHGHQALILDDEPDIVEEVVDLLDCAGYPCLGAHTAEQALALFQANPGIDMLILDFDLQDSQGPRVLERMQALAGSERLFEAITISGRAGKDELIDVLRSGFCDFLAKPLNPEHLLAALEKLAEKLEERARDRQRVIRAESRLDVLTESLKSLASDAKKAINYASTSSRPARGEPSKDDEALLNTPEDQLANPFFAKLSLRQLDVVRLIGKGLSNYQIACKLGISEHTVKLYVSQSLRLTGLSNRTQLALKSSPRRKANHDL
;
A
#
# COMPACT_ATOMS: atom_id res chain seq x y z
N VAL A 1 -23.79 -24.49 -21.82
CA VAL A 1 -23.89 -23.03 -21.87
C VAL A 1 -22.96 -22.52 -20.76
N ALA A 2 -21.68 -22.31 -21.08
CA ALA A 2 -20.73 -21.72 -20.16
C ALA A 2 -20.93 -20.21 -20.21
N THR A 3 -21.35 -19.63 -19.11
CA THR A 3 -21.43 -18.19 -18.91
C THR A 3 -19.98 -17.68 -18.84
N THR A 4 -19.44 -17.25 -19.98
CA THR A 4 -18.17 -16.54 -20.06
C THR A 4 -18.32 -15.28 -19.20
N ARG A 5 -17.65 -15.22 -18.06
CA ARG A 5 -17.45 -13.99 -17.31
C ARG A 5 -16.75 -13.03 -18.29
N LYS A 6 -17.48 -12.01 -18.76
CA LYS A 6 -16.85 -10.87 -19.41
C LYS A 6 -15.86 -10.30 -18.40
N ALA A 7 -14.58 -10.56 -18.60
CA ALA A 7 -13.52 -9.86 -17.90
C ALA A 7 -13.78 -8.36 -18.10
N ASN A 8 -13.52 -7.57 -17.08
CA ASN A 8 -13.78 -6.14 -17.07
C ASN A 8 -12.69 -5.49 -17.96
N LEU A 9 -12.96 -5.44 -19.27
CA LEU A 9 -12.04 -4.95 -20.33
C LEU A 9 -11.82 -3.44 -20.26
N HIS A 10 -12.53 -2.74 -19.39
CA HIS A 10 -12.50 -1.30 -19.26
C HIS A 10 -11.29 -0.85 -18.45
N GLY A 11 -10.25 -0.40 -19.18
CA GLY A 11 -9.08 0.25 -18.60
C GLY A 11 -7.75 -0.15 -19.22
N HIS A 12 -7.70 -1.19 -20.04
CA HIS A 12 -6.48 -1.63 -20.73
C HIS A 12 -6.40 -1.04 -22.15
N GLN A 13 -5.19 -0.70 -22.59
CA GLN A 13 -4.92 -0.22 -23.94
C GLN A 13 -3.82 -1.07 -24.56
N ALA A 14 -4.07 -1.54 -25.79
CA ALA A 14 -3.13 -2.38 -26.52
C ALA A 14 -2.26 -1.57 -27.51
N LEU A 15 -1.08 -2.08 -27.78
CA LEU A 15 -0.21 -1.67 -28.87
C LEU A 15 0.21 -2.90 -29.66
N ILE A 16 -0.08 -2.91 -30.97
CA ILE A 16 0.44 -3.92 -31.89
C ILE A 16 1.60 -3.36 -32.69
N LEU A 17 2.64 -4.17 -32.82
CA LEU A 17 3.77 -3.93 -33.71
C LEU A 17 3.95 -5.10 -34.66
N ASP A 18 3.78 -4.85 -35.93
CA ASP A 18 4.00 -5.79 -37.04
C ASP A 18 4.41 -5.00 -38.27
N ASP A 19 5.37 -5.48 -39.07
CA ASP A 19 5.81 -4.81 -40.28
C ASP A 19 4.87 -5.07 -41.51
N GLU A 20 3.90 -5.98 -41.33
CA GLU A 20 2.83 -6.23 -42.30
C GLU A 20 1.61 -5.33 -41.97
N PRO A 21 1.31 -4.26 -42.81
CA PRO A 21 0.22 -3.33 -42.51
C PRO A 21 -1.15 -4.01 -42.37
N ASP A 22 -1.41 -5.02 -43.22
CA ASP A 22 -2.68 -5.75 -43.24
C ASP A 22 -2.94 -6.46 -41.90
N ILE A 23 -1.91 -6.99 -41.26
CA ILE A 23 -2.02 -7.64 -39.94
C ILE A 23 -2.30 -6.60 -38.87
N VAL A 24 -1.62 -5.46 -38.94
CA VAL A 24 -1.86 -4.38 -37.94
C VAL A 24 -3.31 -3.88 -38.03
N GLU A 25 -3.82 -3.61 -39.26
CA GLU A 25 -5.20 -3.17 -39.44
C GLU A 25 -6.21 -4.21 -38.96
N GLU A 26 -6.03 -5.49 -39.33
CA GLU A 26 -6.92 -6.58 -38.89
C GLU A 26 -6.97 -6.72 -37.37
N VAL A 27 -5.82 -6.63 -36.70
CA VAL A 27 -5.76 -6.76 -35.24
C VAL A 27 -6.33 -5.51 -34.55
N VAL A 28 -6.06 -4.32 -35.03
CA VAL A 28 -6.64 -3.09 -34.49
C VAL A 28 -8.16 -3.14 -34.57
N ASP A 29 -8.72 -3.45 -35.75
CA ASP A 29 -10.17 -3.55 -35.94
C ASP A 29 -10.81 -4.62 -35.04
N LEU A 30 -10.16 -5.78 -34.95
CA LEU A 30 -10.63 -6.86 -34.06
C LEU A 30 -10.68 -6.42 -32.59
N LEU A 31 -9.62 -5.77 -32.12
CA LEU A 31 -9.52 -5.35 -30.72
C LEU A 31 -10.45 -4.20 -30.39
N ASP A 32 -10.61 -3.23 -31.28
CA ASP A 32 -11.57 -2.15 -31.12
C ASP A 32 -13.02 -2.68 -31.06
N CYS A 33 -13.35 -3.65 -31.92
CA CYS A 33 -14.65 -4.35 -31.85
C CYS A 33 -14.84 -5.13 -30.55
N ALA A 34 -13.78 -5.64 -29.96
CA ALA A 34 -13.80 -6.36 -28.68
C ALA A 34 -13.78 -5.42 -27.47
N GLY A 35 -13.62 -4.12 -27.68
CA GLY A 35 -13.60 -3.10 -26.63
C GLY A 35 -12.20 -2.85 -26.00
N TYR A 36 -11.12 -3.27 -26.70
CA TYR A 36 -9.75 -2.93 -26.38
C TYR A 36 -9.27 -1.81 -27.31
N PRO A 37 -9.11 -0.57 -26.83
CA PRO A 37 -8.46 0.48 -27.62
C PRO A 37 -7.06 0.00 -28.02
N CYS A 38 -6.78 -0.04 -29.34
CA CYS A 38 -5.52 -0.54 -29.84
C CYS A 38 -4.85 0.49 -30.74
N LEU A 39 -3.53 0.69 -30.58
CA LEU A 39 -2.70 1.48 -31.46
C LEU A 39 -1.84 0.56 -32.32
N GLY A 40 -1.71 0.90 -33.61
CA GLY A 40 -0.88 0.17 -34.56
C GLY A 40 0.48 0.85 -34.80
N ALA A 41 1.53 0.03 -34.92
CA ALA A 41 2.87 0.45 -35.32
C ALA A 41 3.43 -0.51 -36.36
N HIS A 42 4.19 0.01 -37.32
CA HIS A 42 4.80 -0.77 -38.43
C HIS A 42 6.32 -0.85 -38.29
N THR A 43 6.91 -0.09 -37.37
CA THR A 43 8.36 -0.12 -37.09
C THR A 43 8.62 -0.07 -35.61
N ALA A 44 9.79 -0.58 -35.19
CA ALA A 44 10.22 -0.57 -33.80
C ALA A 44 10.26 0.86 -33.21
N GLU A 45 10.74 1.84 -33.99
CA GLU A 45 10.81 3.24 -33.57
C GLU A 45 9.43 3.85 -33.37
N GLN A 46 8.48 3.55 -34.24
CA GLN A 46 7.09 4.00 -34.11
C GLN A 46 6.45 3.41 -32.86
N ALA A 47 6.63 2.11 -32.63
CA ALA A 47 6.11 1.44 -31.45
C ALA A 47 6.65 2.03 -30.14
N LEU A 48 7.95 2.30 -30.06
CA LEU A 48 8.59 2.93 -28.90
C LEU A 48 8.09 4.36 -28.68
N ALA A 49 7.92 5.15 -29.75
CA ALA A 49 7.37 6.50 -29.66
C ALA A 49 5.92 6.48 -29.14
N LEU A 50 5.07 5.60 -29.66
CA LEU A 50 3.69 5.42 -29.21
C LEU A 50 3.63 4.97 -27.75
N PHE A 51 4.46 4.00 -27.37
CA PHE A 51 4.53 3.52 -25.99
C PHE A 51 4.94 4.63 -25.03
N GLN A 52 5.89 5.48 -25.40
CA GLN A 52 6.33 6.62 -24.60
C GLN A 52 5.25 7.71 -24.48
N ALA A 53 4.59 8.03 -25.60
CA ALA A 53 3.58 9.09 -25.65
C ALA A 53 2.27 8.70 -24.94
N ASN A 54 1.97 7.40 -24.80
CA ASN A 54 0.73 6.89 -24.25
C ASN A 54 0.98 6.03 -23.01
N PRO A 55 1.01 6.61 -21.80
CA PRO A 55 1.22 5.86 -20.56
C PRO A 55 0.13 4.82 -20.24
N GLY A 56 -1.04 4.93 -20.90
CA GLY A 56 -2.15 3.99 -20.75
C GLY A 56 -1.96 2.65 -21.44
N ILE A 57 -0.99 2.54 -22.39
CA ILE A 57 -0.67 1.26 -23.03
C ILE A 57 -0.05 0.32 -22.00
N ASP A 58 -0.70 -0.80 -21.75
CA ASP A 58 -0.28 -1.83 -20.80
C ASP A 58 -0.31 -3.25 -21.39
N MET A 59 -0.83 -3.41 -22.62
CA MET A 59 -0.80 -4.65 -23.36
C MET A 59 0.00 -4.49 -24.65
N LEU A 60 0.98 -5.35 -24.88
CA LEU A 60 1.80 -5.33 -26.07
C LEU A 60 1.62 -6.63 -26.88
N ILE A 61 1.44 -6.46 -28.18
CA ILE A 61 1.41 -7.54 -29.17
C ILE A 61 2.54 -7.25 -30.16
N LEU A 62 3.63 -8.03 -30.09
CA LEU A 62 4.84 -7.74 -30.86
C LEU A 62 5.11 -8.90 -31.83
N ASP A 63 5.31 -8.59 -33.10
CA ASP A 63 5.84 -9.59 -34.03
C ASP A 63 7.28 -9.98 -33.60
N PHE A 64 7.54 -11.27 -33.66
CA PHE A 64 8.86 -11.80 -33.31
C PHE A 64 9.92 -11.42 -34.34
N ASP A 65 9.59 -11.51 -35.62
CA ASP A 65 10.49 -11.28 -36.75
C ASP A 65 10.11 -10.00 -37.51
N LEU A 66 10.64 -8.85 -37.12
CA LEU A 66 10.47 -7.58 -37.82
C LEU A 66 11.62 -7.40 -38.84
N GLN A 67 11.38 -6.66 -39.92
CA GLN A 67 12.40 -6.40 -40.96
C GLN A 67 13.63 -5.66 -40.42
N ASP A 68 13.45 -4.76 -39.49
CA ASP A 68 14.48 -3.86 -38.94
C ASP A 68 14.97 -4.28 -37.53
N SER A 69 14.28 -5.22 -36.87
CA SER A 69 14.56 -5.58 -35.50
C SER A 69 13.98 -6.97 -35.18
N GLN A 70 14.09 -7.39 -33.94
CA GLN A 70 13.40 -8.55 -33.36
C GLN A 70 12.51 -8.13 -32.20
N GLY A 71 11.31 -8.71 -32.11
CA GLY A 71 10.36 -8.44 -31.05
C GLY A 71 10.96 -8.44 -29.63
N PRO A 72 11.80 -9.43 -29.27
CA PRO A 72 12.49 -9.44 -27.97
C PRO A 72 13.32 -8.19 -27.67
N ARG A 73 14.04 -7.66 -28.66
CA ARG A 73 14.84 -6.43 -28.50
C ARG A 73 13.98 -5.19 -28.32
N VAL A 74 12.84 -5.15 -29.01
CA VAL A 74 11.87 -4.06 -28.81
C VAL A 74 11.28 -4.11 -27.42
N LEU A 75 10.93 -5.32 -26.95
CA LEU A 75 10.43 -5.51 -25.58
C LEU A 75 11.45 -5.07 -24.53
N GLU A 76 12.73 -5.42 -24.66
CA GLU A 76 13.80 -4.95 -23.77
C GLU A 76 13.90 -3.43 -23.72
N ARG A 77 13.81 -2.76 -24.89
CA ARG A 77 13.80 -1.29 -24.95
C ARG A 77 12.57 -0.69 -24.27
N MET A 78 11.39 -1.29 -24.44
CA MET A 78 10.17 -0.87 -23.77
C MET A 78 10.26 -1.06 -22.25
N GLN A 79 10.85 -2.18 -21.79
CA GLN A 79 11.12 -2.42 -20.37
C GLN A 79 12.06 -1.35 -19.78
N ALA A 80 13.11 -1.00 -20.48
CA ALA A 80 14.02 0.06 -20.07
C ALA A 80 13.35 1.44 -19.99
N LEU A 81 12.44 1.75 -20.94
CA LEU A 81 11.65 2.99 -20.94
C LEU A 81 10.60 3.04 -19.84
N ALA A 82 9.97 1.91 -19.51
CA ALA A 82 8.94 1.79 -18.49
C ALA A 82 9.52 1.95 -17.07
N GLY A 83 10.76 1.53 -16.87
CA GLY A 83 11.38 1.47 -15.54
C GLY A 83 10.61 0.54 -14.58
N SER A 84 10.68 0.83 -13.28
CA SER A 84 9.95 0.07 -12.25
C SER A 84 8.51 0.52 -12.05
N GLU A 85 8.14 1.68 -12.61
CA GLU A 85 6.88 2.34 -12.29
C GLU A 85 5.71 1.90 -13.19
N ARG A 86 5.97 1.59 -14.45
CA ARG A 86 4.94 1.25 -15.42
C ARG A 86 4.75 -0.26 -15.49
N LEU A 87 3.53 -0.73 -15.23
CA LEU A 87 3.15 -2.12 -15.41
C LEU A 87 2.64 -2.32 -16.84
N PHE A 88 3.16 -3.32 -17.51
CA PHE A 88 2.67 -3.80 -18.80
C PHE A 88 3.04 -5.28 -18.97
N GLU A 89 2.35 -5.97 -19.88
CA GLU A 89 2.63 -7.35 -20.26
C GLU A 89 2.64 -7.47 -21.79
N ALA A 90 3.39 -8.43 -22.30
CA ALA A 90 3.58 -8.62 -23.73
C ALA A 90 3.30 -10.06 -24.15
N ILE A 91 2.65 -10.20 -25.31
CA ILE A 91 2.63 -11.43 -26.10
C ILE A 91 3.40 -11.22 -27.38
N THR A 92 3.90 -12.30 -27.96
CA THR A 92 4.51 -12.27 -29.30
C THR A 92 3.69 -13.06 -30.29
N ILE A 93 3.71 -12.61 -31.55
CA ILE A 93 3.16 -13.29 -32.70
C ILE A 93 4.32 -13.71 -33.62
N SER A 94 4.24 -14.85 -34.30
CA SER A 94 5.29 -15.27 -35.24
C SER A 94 4.72 -16.16 -36.33
N GLY A 95 5.26 -16.02 -37.54
CA GLY A 95 5.00 -16.92 -38.66
C GLY A 95 5.76 -18.23 -38.61
N ARG A 96 6.73 -18.37 -37.71
CA ARG A 96 7.57 -19.56 -37.57
C ARG A 96 7.34 -20.17 -36.18
N ALA A 97 6.84 -21.40 -36.13
CA ALA A 97 6.59 -22.14 -34.87
C ALA A 97 7.74 -23.12 -34.58
N GLY A 98 8.98 -22.61 -34.45
CA GLY A 98 10.15 -23.42 -34.13
C GLY A 98 10.33 -23.66 -32.64
N LYS A 99 10.87 -24.86 -32.23
CA LYS A 99 11.13 -25.13 -30.81
C LYS A 99 12.15 -24.18 -30.19
N ASP A 100 13.11 -23.70 -30.97
CA ASP A 100 14.17 -22.79 -30.51
C ASP A 100 13.61 -21.38 -30.27
N GLU A 101 12.69 -20.90 -31.13
CA GLU A 101 11.99 -19.63 -30.93
C GLU A 101 11.14 -19.61 -29.65
N LEU A 102 10.47 -20.72 -29.34
CA LEU A 102 9.67 -20.81 -28.13
C LEU A 102 10.54 -20.65 -26.86
N ILE A 103 11.77 -21.16 -26.88
CA ILE A 103 12.73 -20.97 -25.79
C ILE A 103 13.15 -19.51 -25.65
N ASP A 104 13.39 -18.84 -26.78
CA ASP A 104 13.78 -17.42 -26.80
C ASP A 104 12.63 -16.52 -26.36
N VAL A 105 11.41 -16.82 -26.76
CA VAL A 105 10.19 -16.16 -26.28
C VAL A 105 10.06 -16.25 -24.75
N LEU A 106 10.19 -17.45 -24.17
CA LEU A 106 10.11 -17.66 -22.74
C LEU A 106 11.21 -16.94 -21.95
N ARG A 107 12.42 -16.82 -22.53
CA ARG A 107 13.55 -16.10 -21.91
C ARG A 107 13.43 -14.60 -22.01
N SER A 108 12.76 -14.10 -23.03
CA SER A 108 12.64 -12.65 -23.31
C SER A 108 11.58 -11.95 -22.48
N GLY A 109 10.77 -12.70 -21.70
CA GLY A 109 9.78 -12.13 -20.81
C GLY A 109 8.39 -11.91 -21.43
N PHE A 110 8.12 -12.49 -22.60
CA PHE A 110 6.76 -12.59 -23.12
C PHE A 110 5.90 -13.53 -22.29
N CYS A 111 4.63 -13.19 -22.17
CA CYS A 111 3.67 -13.98 -21.39
C CYS A 111 3.06 -15.13 -22.16
N ASP A 112 2.90 -14.97 -23.48
CA ASP A 112 2.29 -15.97 -24.36
C ASP A 112 2.84 -15.80 -25.79
N PHE A 113 2.59 -16.79 -26.62
CA PHE A 113 3.01 -16.87 -28.01
C PHE A 113 1.83 -17.28 -28.89
N LEU A 114 1.62 -16.59 -30.00
CA LEU A 114 0.60 -16.90 -30.99
C LEU A 114 1.22 -17.13 -32.37
N ALA A 115 0.81 -18.19 -33.03
CA ALA A 115 1.28 -18.48 -34.39
C ALA A 115 0.43 -17.72 -35.44
N LYS A 116 1.07 -17.18 -36.46
CA LYS A 116 0.39 -16.68 -37.68
C LYS A 116 -0.04 -17.88 -38.55
N PRO A 117 -1.24 -17.90 -39.20
CA PRO A 117 -2.25 -16.83 -39.20
C PRO A 117 -2.95 -16.72 -37.85
N LEU A 118 -3.25 -15.48 -37.44
CA LEU A 118 -3.86 -15.21 -36.15
C LEU A 118 -5.31 -15.70 -36.11
N ASN A 119 -5.62 -16.48 -35.07
CA ASN A 119 -7.00 -16.84 -34.77
C ASN A 119 -7.59 -15.79 -33.80
N PRO A 120 -8.69 -15.11 -34.16
CA PRO A 120 -9.31 -14.09 -33.32
C PRO A 120 -9.65 -14.58 -31.90
N GLU A 121 -10.18 -15.79 -31.77
CA GLU A 121 -10.55 -16.36 -30.46
C GLU A 121 -9.30 -16.60 -29.59
N HIS A 122 -8.20 -17.09 -30.18
CA HIS A 122 -6.94 -17.30 -29.47
C HIS A 122 -6.30 -15.98 -29.04
N LEU A 123 -6.33 -14.95 -29.91
CA LEU A 123 -5.80 -13.63 -29.58
C LEU A 123 -6.58 -13.01 -28.42
N LEU A 124 -7.92 -13.01 -28.47
CA LEU A 124 -8.73 -12.49 -27.39
C LEU A 124 -8.54 -13.24 -26.07
N ALA A 125 -8.44 -14.58 -26.13
CA ALA A 125 -8.17 -15.39 -24.93
C ALA A 125 -6.77 -15.12 -24.33
N ALA A 126 -5.76 -14.83 -25.18
CA ALA A 126 -4.44 -14.43 -24.70
C ALA A 126 -4.47 -13.06 -24.02
N LEU A 127 -5.21 -12.10 -24.57
CA LEU A 127 -5.37 -10.76 -23.99
C LEU A 127 -6.16 -10.80 -22.68
N GLU A 128 -7.18 -11.66 -22.55
CA GLU A 128 -7.87 -11.88 -21.28
C GLU A 128 -6.90 -12.36 -20.19
N LYS A 129 -6.03 -13.29 -20.51
CA LYS A 129 -4.97 -13.75 -19.57
C LYS A 129 -3.97 -12.62 -19.23
N LEU A 130 -3.63 -11.78 -20.21
CA LEU A 130 -2.78 -10.60 -19.94
C LEU A 130 -3.46 -9.66 -18.95
N ALA A 131 -4.75 -9.36 -19.16
CA ALA A 131 -5.54 -8.52 -18.27
C ALA A 131 -5.54 -9.06 -16.84
N GLU A 132 -5.84 -10.36 -16.67
CA GLU A 132 -5.81 -11.01 -15.36
C GLU A 132 -4.44 -10.87 -14.67
N LYS A 133 -3.36 -11.08 -15.43
CA LYS A 133 -1.99 -10.97 -14.92
C LYS A 133 -1.62 -9.53 -14.55
N LEU A 134 -2.02 -8.55 -15.34
CA LEU A 134 -1.82 -7.13 -15.05
C LEU A 134 -2.55 -6.72 -13.78
N GLU A 135 -3.82 -7.14 -13.61
CA GLU A 135 -4.58 -6.88 -12.40
C GLU A 135 -3.97 -7.54 -11.15
N GLU A 136 -3.45 -8.76 -11.28
CA GLU A 136 -2.75 -9.46 -10.18
C GLU A 136 -1.50 -8.69 -9.78
N ARG A 137 -0.64 -8.33 -10.74
CA ARG A 137 0.58 -7.53 -10.49
C ARG A 137 0.25 -6.15 -9.89
N ALA A 138 -0.80 -5.50 -10.36
CA ALA A 138 -1.25 -4.23 -9.80
C ALA A 138 -1.71 -4.36 -8.34
N ARG A 139 -2.46 -5.43 -8.03
CA ARG A 139 -2.89 -5.75 -6.65
C ARG A 139 -1.70 -6.02 -5.74
N ASP A 140 -0.73 -6.80 -6.19
CA ASP A 140 0.46 -7.12 -5.40
C ASP A 140 1.33 -5.88 -5.17
N ARG A 141 1.52 -5.04 -6.19
CA ARG A 141 2.19 -3.76 -6.04
C ARG A 141 1.51 -2.86 -5.00
N GLN A 142 0.18 -2.77 -5.05
CA GLN A 142 -0.57 -2.02 -4.04
C GLN A 142 -0.40 -2.58 -2.62
N ARG A 143 -0.30 -3.92 -2.49
CA ARG A 143 -0.02 -4.56 -1.20
C ARG A 143 1.35 -4.16 -0.66
N VAL A 144 2.38 -4.17 -1.52
CA VAL A 144 3.74 -3.76 -1.16
C VAL A 144 3.77 -2.30 -0.73
N ILE A 145 3.22 -1.38 -1.53
CA ILE A 145 3.16 0.06 -1.21
C ILE A 145 2.44 0.30 0.13
N ARG A 146 1.33 -0.41 0.38
CA ARG A 146 0.61 -0.30 1.66
C ARG A 146 1.42 -0.86 2.84
N ALA A 147 2.20 -1.92 2.62
CA ALA A 147 3.06 -2.48 3.65
C ALA A 147 4.23 -1.54 3.98
N GLU A 148 4.87 -0.95 2.98
CA GLU A 148 5.92 0.06 3.14
C GLU A 148 5.41 1.28 3.90
N SER A 149 4.27 1.85 3.51
CA SER A 149 3.66 2.98 4.22
C SER A 149 3.35 2.65 5.69
N ARG A 150 2.96 1.42 6.00
CA ARG A 150 2.74 0.97 7.39
C ARG A 150 4.05 0.85 8.16
N LEU A 151 5.12 0.37 7.51
CA LEU A 151 6.45 0.29 8.10
C LEU A 151 7.00 1.69 8.42
N ASP A 152 6.82 2.66 7.54
CA ASP A 152 7.23 4.06 7.77
C ASP A 152 6.54 4.66 8.99
N VAL A 153 5.22 4.46 9.10
CA VAL A 153 4.45 4.92 10.27
C VAL A 153 4.92 4.25 11.56
N LEU A 154 5.20 2.95 11.52
CA LEU A 154 5.71 2.21 12.69
C LEU A 154 7.13 2.67 13.06
N THR A 155 7.98 2.89 12.08
CA THR A 155 9.36 3.36 12.28
C THR A 155 9.37 4.74 12.93
N GLU A 156 8.52 5.65 12.46
CA GLU A 156 8.39 6.99 13.05
C GLU A 156 7.82 6.94 14.48
N SER A 157 6.86 6.06 14.72
CA SER A 157 6.32 5.83 16.05
C SER A 157 7.38 5.29 17.02
N LEU A 158 8.24 4.37 16.55
CA LEU A 158 9.36 3.84 17.35
C LEU A 158 10.43 4.91 17.64
N LYS A 159 10.77 5.76 16.67
CA LYS A 159 11.69 6.88 16.87
C LYS A 159 11.15 7.87 17.91
N SER A 160 9.87 8.19 17.84
CA SER A 160 9.21 9.06 18.83
C SER A 160 9.28 8.46 20.23
N LEU A 161 8.94 7.18 20.38
CA LEU A 161 9.01 6.47 21.65
C LEU A 161 10.45 6.41 22.20
N ALA A 162 11.44 6.15 21.35
CA ALA A 162 12.85 6.15 21.75
C ALA A 162 13.32 7.54 22.22
N SER A 163 12.87 8.60 21.55
CA SER A 163 13.13 9.98 21.96
C SER A 163 12.53 10.30 23.32
N ASP A 164 11.28 9.90 23.54
CA ASP A 164 10.58 10.14 24.80
C ASP A 164 11.21 9.32 25.96
N ALA A 165 11.63 8.09 25.70
CA ALA A 165 12.38 7.28 26.66
C ALA A 165 13.73 7.92 27.03
N LYS A 166 14.48 8.44 26.04
CA LYS A 166 15.75 9.14 26.26
C LYS A 166 15.57 10.40 27.10
N LYS A 167 14.51 11.18 26.86
CA LYS A 167 14.17 12.34 27.69
C LYS A 167 13.84 11.94 29.14
N ALA A 168 13.08 10.87 29.33
CA ALA A 168 12.72 10.36 30.65
C ALA A 168 13.97 9.90 31.46
N ILE A 169 14.91 9.22 30.78
CA ILE A 169 16.19 8.79 31.40
C ILE A 169 17.04 10.02 31.79
N ASN A 170 17.12 11.04 30.92
CA ASN A 170 17.86 12.26 31.25
C ASN A 170 17.23 13.04 32.42
N TYR A 171 15.89 13.04 32.53
CA TYR A 171 15.20 13.65 33.67
C TYR A 171 15.48 12.91 34.98
N ALA A 172 15.53 11.58 34.96
CA ALA A 172 15.86 10.76 36.12
C ALA A 172 17.33 10.92 36.57
N SER A 173 18.25 11.11 35.63
CA SER A 173 19.68 11.30 35.94
C SER A 173 20.05 12.71 36.43
N THR A 174 19.22 13.72 36.11
CA THR A 174 19.44 15.10 36.63
C THR A 174 18.80 15.33 38.00
N SER A 175 17.92 14.45 38.45
CA SER A 175 17.26 14.55 39.78
C SER A 175 18.09 14.02 40.96
N SER A 176 19.36 13.63 40.74
CA SER A 176 20.24 13.11 41.80
C SER A 176 21.10 14.18 42.48
N ARG A 177 20.56 15.39 42.71
CA ARG A 177 21.23 16.39 43.53
C ARG A 177 20.35 16.73 44.73
N PRO A 178 20.77 16.53 45.98
CA PRO A 178 19.96 16.90 47.13
C PRO A 178 20.04 18.42 47.33
N ALA A 179 19.01 19.15 46.97
CA ALA A 179 18.82 20.54 47.38
C ALA A 179 17.79 20.55 48.53
N ARG A 180 18.25 20.87 49.74
CA ARG A 180 17.41 21.28 50.86
C ARG A 180 16.61 22.53 50.43
N GLY A 181 15.31 22.38 50.41
CA GLY A 181 14.34 23.48 50.24
C GLY A 181 12.97 22.89 50.60
N GLU A 182 12.30 23.49 51.56
CA GLU A 182 11.00 23.06 52.08
C GLU A 182 9.93 23.04 50.97
N PRO A 183 8.99 22.05 51.01
CA PRO A 183 7.97 21.92 49.96
C PRO A 183 6.87 22.95 50.13
N SER A 184 6.60 23.72 49.10
CA SER A 184 5.38 24.53 49.02
C SER A 184 4.18 23.60 48.74
N LYS A 185 3.05 23.91 49.40
CA LYS A 185 1.86 23.08 49.50
C LYS A 185 1.03 22.86 48.24
N ASP A 186 1.53 23.26 47.06
CA ASP A 186 0.77 23.19 45.80
C ASP A 186 1.23 22.09 44.82
N ASP A 187 2.33 21.34 45.13
CA ASP A 187 2.87 20.33 44.24
C ASP A 187 2.47 18.86 44.58
N GLU A 188 1.63 18.64 45.55
CA GLU A 188 1.31 17.32 46.09
C GLU A 188 0.18 16.57 45.35
N ALA A 189 -0.17 16.96 44.12
CA ALA A 189 -1.30 16.36 43.38
C ALA A 189 -0.93 15.43 42.22
N LEU A 190 0.34 15.01 42.05
CA LEU A 190 0.76 14.26 40.84
C LEU A 190 1.45 12.88 41.10
N LEU A 191 1.50 12.41 42.34
CA LEU A 191 2.05 11.08 42.66
C LEU A 191 0.97 10.20 43.27
N ASN A 192 0.07 9.66 42.48
CA ASN A 192 -0.76 8.55 42.89
C ASN A 192 0.01 7.23 42.73
N THR A 193 0.14 6.54 43.85
CA THR A 193 0.85 5.30 44.09
C THR A 193 0.35 4.11 43.28
N PRO A 194 1.16 3.02 43.16
CA PRO A 194 0.81 1.78 42.48
C PRO A 194 -0.48 1.09 42.94
N GLU A 195 -1.03 1.49 44.06
CA GLU A 195 -2.22 0.88 44.70
C GLU A 195 -3.53 1.12 43.91
N ASP A 196 -3.62 2.18 43.11
CA ASP A 196 -4.79 2.46 42.25
C ASP A 196 -4.88 1.59 41.00
N GLN A 197 -3.81 0.85 40.68
CA GLN A 197 -3.81 -0.07 39.53
C GLN A 197 -4.59 -1.36 39.79
N LEU A 198 -4.73 -1.76 41.04
CA LEU A 198 -5.42 -2.98 41.48
C LEU A 198 -6.94 -2.78 41.64
N ALA A 199 -7.41 -1.53 41.65
CA ALA A 199 -8.82 -1.23 41.96
C ALA A 199 -9.76 -1.37 40.75
N ASN A 200 -9.25 -1.45 39.52
CA ASN A 200 -10.11 -1.60 38.34
C ASN A 200 -9.55 -2.65 37.37
N PRO A 201 -10.08 -3.86 37.35
CA PRO A 201 -9.62 -4.96 36.51
C PRO A 201 -9.69 -4.65 35.00
N PHE A 202 -10.46 -3.62 34.59
CA PHE A 202 -10.57 -3.17 33.24
C PHE A 202 -9.25 -2.59 32.67
N PHE A 203 -8.41 -2.03 33.53
CA PHE A 203 -7.16 -1.37 33.12
C PHE A 203 -5.90 -2.17 33.44
N ALA A 204 -6.04 -3.38 33.98
CA ALA A 204 -4.91 -4.24 34.36
C ALA A 204 -3.97 -4.62 33.22
N LYS A 205 -4.44 -4.51 31.98
CA LYS A 205 -3.65 -4.81 30.77
C LYS A 205 -2.96 -3.59 30.18
N LEU A 206 -3.15 -2.40 30.74
CA LEU A 206 -2.58 -1.18 30.22
C LEU A 206 -1.19 -0.94 30.83
N SER A 207 -0.26 -0.44 29.99
CA SER A 207 1.03 0.06 30.48
C SER A 207 0.86 1.35 31.31
N LEU A 208 1.85 1.70 32.12
CA LEU A 208 1.82 2.92 32.94
C LEU A 208 1.52 4.16 32.10
N ARG A 209 2.14 4.29 30.94
CA ARG A 209 1.91 5.43 30.02
C ARG A 209 0.51 5.44 29.42
N GLN A 210 -0.05 4.28 29.11
CA GLN A 210 -1.44 4.18 28.65
C GLN A 210 -2.42 4.54 29.77
N LEU A 211 -2.13 4.16 31.01
CA LEU A 211 -2.90 4.57 32.18
C LEU A 211 -2.89 6.07 32.40
N ASP A 212 -1.73 6.74 32.26
CA ASP A 212 -1.62 8.20 32.36
C ASP A 212 -2.51 8.90 31.32
N VAL A 213 -2.46 8.43 30.05
CA VAL A 213 -3.34 8.95 29.00
C VAL A 213 -4.81 8.72 29.33
N VAL A 214 -5.18 7.52 29.76
CA VAL A 214 -6.57 7.15 30.12
C VAL A 214 -7.09 8.01 31.30
N ARG A 215 -6.27 8.25 32.31
CA ARG A 215 -6.62 9.13 33.44
C ARG A 215 -6.90 10.56 32.99
N LEU A 216 -6.07 11.09 32.06
CA LEU A 216 -6.27 12.43 31.54
C LEU A 216 -7.50 12.53 30.61
N ILE A 217 -7.82 11.45 29.89
CA ILE A 217 -9.09 11.32 29.15
C ILE A 217 -10.28 11.37 30.12
N GLY A 218 -10.21 10.67 31.25
CA GLY A 218 -11.23 10.69 32.28
C GLY A 218 -11.44 12.07 32.92
N LYS A 219 -10.42 12.93 32.87
CA LYS A 219 -10.51 14.36 33.26
C LYS A 219 -11.03 15.28 32.14
N GLY A 220 -11.40 14.74 30.97
CA GLY A 220 -11.97 15.47 29.84
C GLY A 220 -10.95 16.21 28.96
N LEU A 221 -9.64 15.97 29.09
CA LEU A 221 -8.61 16.66 28.29
C LEU A 221 -8.63 16.20 26.83
N SER A 222 -8.37 17.12 25.90
CA SER A 222 -8.15 16.83 24.48
C SER A 222 -6.79 16.13 24.26
N ASN A 223 -6.59 15.52 23.07
CA ASN A 223 -5.29 14.90 22.75
C ASN A 223 -4.15 15.92 22.78
N TYR A 224 -4.39 17.12 22.30
CA TYR A 224 -3.42 18.22 22.36
C TYR A 224 -3.03 18.56 23.81
N GLN A 225 -4.02 18.73 24.69
CA GLN A 225 -3.78 19.05 26.10
C GLN A 225 -3.04 17.90 26.83
N ILE A 226 -3.37 16.66 26.50
CA ILE A 226 -2.68 15.48 27.03
C ILE A 226 -1.23 15.45 26.53
N ALA A 227 -1.01 15.72 25.23
CA ALA A 227 0.30 15.79 24.63
C ALA A 227 1.20 16.83 25.32
N CYS A 228 0.70 18.05 25.53
CA CYS A 228 1.39 19.10 26.28
C CYS A 228 1.70 18.69 27.73
N LYS A 229 0.74 18.05 28.40
CA LYS A 229 0.88 17.69 29.82
C LYS A 229 1.85 16.55 30.07
N LEU A 230 1.92 15.58 29.13
CA LEU A 230 2.81 14.42 29.23
C LEU A 230 4.15 14.63 28.51
N GLY A 231 4.36 15.75 27.82
CA GLY A 231 5.57 16.03 27.05
C GLY A 231 5.78 15.10 25.86
N ILE A 232 4.69 14.65 25.22
CA ILE A 232 4.71 13.72 24.06
C ILE A 232 3.96 14.35 22.88
N SER A 233 4.10 13.75 21.69
CA SER A 233 3.36 14.22 20.50
C SER A 233 1.86 13.89 20.57
N GLU A 234 1.02 14.73 19.93
CA GLU A 234 -0.42 14.42 19.80
C GLU A 234 -0.67 13.09 19.08
N HIS A 235 0.21 12.74 18.14
CA HIS A 235 0.16 11.46 17.42
C HIS A 235 0.39 10.28 18.39
N THR A 236 1.35 10.41 19.29
CA THR A 236 1.61 9.40 20.34
C THR A 236 0.41 9.24 21.27
N VAL A 237 -0.28 10.34 21.62
CA VAL A 237 -1.52 10.27 22.40
C VAL A 237 -2.60 9.51 21.64
N LYS A 238 -2.82 9.80 20.35
CA LYS A 238 -3.79 9.07 19.49
C LYS A 238 -3.48 7.57 19.45
N LEU A 239 -2.20 7.20 19.36
CA LEU A 239 -1.75 5.81 19.38
C LEU A 239 -2.11 5.13 20.73
N TYR A 240 -1.78 5.77 21.85
CA TYR A 240 -2.12 5.23 23.18
C TYR A 240 -3.62 5.09 23.39
N VAL A 241 -4.42 6.04 22.90
CA VAL A 241 -5.89 5.97 22.95
C VAL A 241 -6.38 4.74 22.17
N SER A 242 -5.92 4.56 20.93
CA SER A 242 -6.32 3.42 20.09
C SER A 242 -5.92 2.07 20.70
N GLN A 243 -4.72 1.97 21.25
CA GLN A 243 -4.25 0.76 21.93
C GLN A 243 -5.05 0.49 23.19
N SER A 244 -5.34 1.52 23.98
CA SER A 244 -6.15 1.38 25.21
C SER A 244 -7.57 0.92 24.92
N LEU A 245 -8.22 1.45 23.88
CA LEU A 245 -9.54 0.99 23.45
C LEU A 245 -9.52 -0.48 23.05
N ARG A 246 -8.51 -0.91 22.29
CA ARG A 246 -8.36 -2.31 21.86
C ARG A 246 -8.11 -3.24 23.05
N LEU A 247 -7.24 -2.88 24.01
CA LEU A 247 -6.89 -3.71 25.16
C LEU A 247 -8.03 -3.81 26.19
N THR A 248 -8.86 -2.75 26.28
CA THR A 248 -10.01 -2.70 27.19
C THR A 248 -11.31 -3.21 26.56
N GLY A 249 -11.33 -3.43 25.22
CA GLY A 249 -12.54 -3.84 24.50
C GLY A 249 -13.61 -2.72 24.38
N LEU A 250 -13.23 -1.46 24.62
CA LEU A 250 -14.13 -0.32 24.53
C LEU A 250 -14.19 0.24 23.11
N SER A 251 -15.38 0.65 22.65
CA SER A 251 -15.62 1.04 21.26
C SER A 251 -15.24 2.49 20.97
N ASN A 252 -15.20 3.37 21.96
CA ASN A 252 -14.95 4.79 21.72
C ASN A 252 -14.34 5.49 22.96
N ARG A 253 -13.78 6.70 22.70
CA ARG A 253 -13.16 7.55 23.72
C ARG A 253 -14.09 7.92 24.88
N THR A 254 -15.37 8.13 24.59
CA THR A 254 -16.35 8.50 25.61
C THR A 254 -16.55 7.38 26.63
N GLN A 255 -16.59 6.12 26.17
CA GLN A 255 -16.65 4.96 27.05
C GLN A 255 -15.37 4.84 27.90
N LEU A 256 -14.20 5.13 27.30
CA LEU A 256 -12.94 5.13 28.01
C LEU A 256 -12.92 6.21 29.11
N ALA A 257 -13.42 7.43 28.78
CA ALA A 257 -13.54 8.52 29.73
C ALA A 257 -14.46 8.19 30.93
N LEU A 258 -15.64 7.65 30.64
CA LEU A 258 -16.62 7.26 31.67
C LEU A 258 -16.10 6.17 32.62
N LYS A 259 -15.35 5.20 32.09
CA LYS A 259 -14.76 4.11 32.91
C LYS A 259 -13.56 4.58 33.74
N SER A 260 -12.84 5.61 33.27
CA SER A 260 -11.65 6.17 33.94
C SER A 260 -11.96 7.37 34.85
N SER A 261 -13.18 7.90 34.79
CA SER A 261 -13.63 8.98 35.67
C SER A 261 -13.73 8.48 37.14
N PRO A 262 -13.16 9.20 38.10
CA PRO A 262 -13.30 8.80 39.52
C PRO A 262 -14.79 8.81 39.87
N ARG A 263 -15.28 7.69 40.41
CA ARG A 263 -16.64 7.62 40.94
C ARG A 263 -16.78 8.67 42.04
N ARG A 264 -17.58 9.71 41.81
CA ARG A 264 -18.09 10.55 42.91
C ARG A 264 -18.77 9.63 43.88
N LYS A 265 -18.19 9.49 45.11
CA LYS A 265 -18.91 8.90 46.25
C LYS A 265 -20.17 9.77 46.39
N ALA A 266 -21.32 9.18 46.17
CA ALA A 266 -22.58 9.77 46.58
C ALA A 266 -22.54 9.87 48.09
N ASN A 267 -22.44 11.07 48.63
CA ASN A 267 -22.78 11.35 50.02
C ASN A 267 -24.28 11.00 50.16
N HIS A 268 -24.54 9.89 50.79
CA HIS A 268 -25.82 9.69 51.46
C HIS A 268 -25.61 10.18 52.90
N ASP A 269 -25.96 11.43 53.11
CA ASP A 269 -26.36 11.97 54.40
C ASP A 269 -27.73 12.61 54.18
N LEU A 270 -28.76 11.91 54.56
CA LEU A 270 -29.93 12.32 55.35
C LEU A 270 -30.95 11.19 55.35
#